data_33cbe5dd89653d5562227b7be32d121c
#
_entry.id   33cbe5dd89653d5562227b7be32d121c
#
_cell.length_a   1.000
_cell.length_b   1.000
_cell.length_c   1.000
_cell.angle_alpha   90.00
_cell.angle_beta   90.00
_cell.angle_gamma   90.00
#
_symmetry.space_group_name_H-M   'P 1'
#
loop_
_entity.id
_entity.type
_entity.pdbx_description
1 polymer ?
#
loop_
_entity_poly.entity_id
_entity_poly.type
_entity_poly.pdbx_seq_one_letter_code
_entity_poly.pdbx_strand_id
1 'polypeptide(L)'
;KVKFMYENLPSWLKIDAPENNKLTLRLSNGSQIKATSASSDAGRSEAVSLLLIDEAAFIDNIGEIWASAQQTLATGGGCIALSTPYGTGNWFHQTWVRAENAENDFLPIKLPWYVHPERDQTWRDRQDELLGDPRMAAQECDCDFSTSGDTVFYAEYLEFYEKTYIKDPLEKRGADQNLWIWEPADYSRTYLVVADVARGDGKDYSAFHIIDIETNTQIAEYKGQLGTKEFGHLLVGIATEYNEALLVVENASIGWSTIQTIIDRGYTNLYYSTKSDSSRADSYFDKYMDTSKMVPGFSMTSRVRPLIIGK
;
A
#
# COMPACT_ATOMS: atom_id res chain seq x y z
N LYS A 1 19.54 -9.54 25.43
CA LYS A 1 20.19 -10.69 24.76
C LYS A 1 21.72 -10.52 24.73
N VAL A 2 22.30 -9.47 24.11
CA VAL A 2 23.76 -9.25 23.98
C VAL A 2 24.48 -9.27 25.34
N LYS A 3 23.96 -8.54 26.32
CA LYS A 3 24.52 -8.54 27.69
C LYS A 3 24.57 -9.91 28.30
N PHE A 4 23.50 -10.70 28.19
CA PHE A 4 23.44 -12.07 28.66
C PHE A 4 24.51 -12.95 27.98
N MET A 5 24.65 -12.82 26.65
CA MET A 5 25.70 -13.56 25.92
C MET A 5 27.08 -13.16 26.40
N TYR A 6 27.39 -11.89 26.57
CA TYR A 6 28.64 -11.39 27.05
C TYR A 6 28.95 -11.88 28.49
N GLU A 7 27.96 -11.86 29.38
CA GLU A 7 28.13 -12.32 30.78
C GLU A 7 28.44 -13.81 30.89
N ASN A 8 27.92 -14.62 29.94
CA ASN A 8 28.14 -16.07 29.90
C ASN A 8 29.33 -16.50 29.03
N LEU A 9 30.13 -15.58 28.48
CA LEU A 9 31.34 -15.95 27.78
C LEU A 9 32.36 -16.59 28.75
N PRO A 10 33.09 -17.60 28.30
CA PRO A 10 34.24 -18.14 29.04
C PRO A 10 35.27 -17.03 29.32
N SER A 11 35.95 -17.10 30.46
CA SER A 11 36.88 -16.05 30.89
C SER A 11 38.02 -15.79 29.89
N TRP A 12 38.44 -16.79 29.15
CA TRP A 12 39.49 -16.68 28.13
C TRP A 12 39.02 -15.99 26.84
N LEU A 13 37.74 -15.88 26.62
CA LEU A 13 37.13 -15.18 25.47
C LEU A 13 36.57 -13.81 25.86
N LYS A 14 36.46 -13.54 27.17
CA LYS A 14 35.79 -12.35 27.70
C LYS A 14 36.76 -11.18 27.75
N ILE A 15 36.52 -10.19 26.91
CA ILE A 15 37.24 -8.90 26.91
C ILE A 15 36.55 -7.97 27.90
N ASP A 16 37.33 -7.23 28.68
CA ASP A 16 36.77 -6.26 29.63
C ASP A 16 35.88 -5.25 28.95
N ALA A 17 34.76 -4.90 29.60
CA ALA A 17 33.77 -3.97 29.09
C ALA A 17 33.65 -2.77 30.04
N PRO A 18 34.38 -1.70 29.78
CA PRO A 18 34.31 -0.48 30.59
C PRO A 18 32.95 0.19 30.56
N GLU A 19 32.16 -0.05 29.49
CA GLU A 19 30.80 0.38 29.41
C GLU A 19 29.89 -0.81 29.08
N ASN A 20 28.99 -1.13 30.01
CA ASN A 20 28.04 -2.24 29.88
C ASN A 20 26.70 -1.78 30.47
N ASN A 21 25.93 -1.04 29.66
CA ASN A 21 24.63 -0.53 30.07
C ASN A 21 23.50 -1.19 29.25
N LYS A 22 22.28 -0.64 29.32
CA LYS A 22 21.10 -1.22 28.66
C LYS A 22 21.18 -1.17 27.13
N LEU A 23 21.81 -0.13 26.58
CA LEU A 23 21.83 0.16 25.14
C LEU A 23 23.22 0.02 24.53
N THR A 24 24.28 0.04 25.33
CA THR A 24 25.65 0.07 24.84
C THR A 24 26.53 -0.95 25.60
N LEU A 25 27.25 -1.74 24.83
CA LEU A 25 28.35 -2.57 25.29
C LEU A 25 29.61 -2.12 24.56
N ARG A 26 30.55 -1.48 25.29
CA ARG A 26 31.85 -1.07 24.78
C ARG A 26 32.93 -1.95 25.41
N LEU A 27 33.77 -2.54 24.58
CA LEU A 27 34.88 -3.40 25.00
C LEU A 27 36.17 -2.56 25.11
N SER A 28 37.10 -3.05 25.95
CA SER A 28 38.39 -2.35 26.17
C SER A 28 39.28 -2.30 24.91
N ASN A 29 39.03 -3.15 23.94
CA ASN A 29 39.72 -3.11 22.63
C ASN A 29 39.13 -2.09 21.66
N GLY A 30 38.17 -1.26 22.07
CA GLY A 30 37.52 -0.25 21.26
C GLY A 30 36.27 -0.72 20.48
N SER A 31 36.00 -2.03 20.46
CA SER A 31 34.78 -2.54 19.83
C SER A 31 33.53 -2.12 20.60
N GLN A 32 32.45 -1.83 19.91
CA GLN A 32 31.20 -1.39 20.52
C GLN A 32 30.00 -2.05 19.84
N ILE A 33 29.02 -2.46 20.65
CA ILE A 33 27.68 -2.84 20.20
C ILE A 33 26.70 -1.84 20.82
N LYS A 34 25.91 -1.19 19.98
CA LYS A 34 24.94 -0.17 20.39
C LYS A 34 23.55 -0.50 19.84
N ALA A 35 22.55 -0.41 20.69
CA ALA A 35 21.15 -0.53 20.29
C ALA A 35 20.50 0.86 20.29
N THR A 36 19.72 1.12 19.29
CA THR A 36 18.94 2.36 19.17
C THR A 36 17.53 2.07 18.69
N SER A 37 16.59 2.94 18.98
CA SER A 37 15.26 2.87 18.37
C SER A 37 15.32 3.27 16.89
N ALA A 38 14.38 2.76 16.11
CA ALA A 38 14.20 3.15 14.71
C ALA A 38 13.75 4.63 14.65
N SER A 39 14.70 5.54 14.45
CA SER A 39 14.46 6.97 14.25
C SER A 39 15.25 7.44 13.02
N SER A 40 14.81 8.54 12.41
CA SER A 40 15.46 9.13 11.23
C SER A 40 16.94 9.49 11.45
N ASP A 41 17.36 9.65 12.69
CA ASP A 41 18.75 9.92 13.07
C ASP A 41 19.56 8.67 13.42
N ALA A 42 18.92 7.50 13.41
CA ALA A 42 19.60 6.23 13.66
C ALA A 42 20.64 5.98 12.56
N GLY A 43 21.90 5.86 12.97
CA GLY A 43 23.02 5.57 12.07
C GLY A 43 23.77 6.77 11.48
N ARG A 44 23.39 8.01 11.76
CA ARG A 44 24.06 9.19 11.17
C ARG A 44 25.38 9.61 11.82
N SER A 45 25.67 9.16 13.03
CA SER A 45 26.77 9.77 13.83
C SER A 45 28.00 8.89 13.99
N GLU A 46 28.01 7.65 13.54
CA GLU A 46 29.12 6.72 13.79
C GLU A 46 29.39 5.84 12.57
N ALA A 47 30.68 5.59 12.26
CA ALA A 47 31.05 4.59 11.26
C ALA A 47 30.69 3.19 11.80
N VAL A 48 29.87 2.43 11.08
CA VAL A 48 29.34 1.15 11.49
C VAL A 48 29.93 0.04 10.64
N SER A 49 30.57 -0.95 11.26
CA SER A 49 31.09 -2.14 10.56
C SER A 49 29.99 -3.14 10.22
N LEU A 50 28.96 -3.22 11.06
CA LEU A 50 27.80 -4.09 10.85
C LEU A 50 26.54 -3.42 11.38
N LEU A 51 25.56 -3.22 10.52
CA LEU A 51 24.23 -2.77 10.88
C LEU A 51 23.27 -3.96 10.95
N LEU A 52 22.55 -4.07 12.04
CA LEU A 52 21.45 -5.03 12.20
C LEU A 52 20.14 -4.26 12.26
N ILE A 53 19.22 -4.55 11.35
CA ILE A 53 17.87 -4.00 11.34
C ILE A 53 16.91 -5.14 11.66
N ASP A 54 16.37 -5.11 12.89
CA ASP A 54 15.41 -6.10 13.36
C ASP A 54 13.98 -5.63 13.06
N GLU A 55 13.11 -6.56 12.69
CA GLU A 55 11.71 -6.30 12.31
C GLU A 55 11.56 -5.25 11.19
N ALA A 56 12.42 -5.36 10.16
CA ALA A 56 12.54 -4.35 9.10
C ALA A 56 11.23 -4.09 8.33
N ALA A 57 10.34 -5.09 8.20
CA ALA A 57 9.06 -4.94 7.52
C ALA A 57 8.06 -4.06 8.29
N PHE A 58 8.24 -3.89 9.62
CA PHE A 58 7.34 -3.17 10.53
C PHE A 58 7.80 -1.75 10.85
N ILE A 59 8.91 -1.29 10.26
CA ILE A 59 9.43 0.06 10.48
C ILE A 59 8.86 1.02 9.41
N ASP A 60 7.99 1.95 9.80
CA ASP A 60 7.28 2.85 8.89
C ASP A 60 8.20 3.69 7.99
N ASN A 61 9.29 4.23 8.54
CA ASN A 61 10.22 5.11 7.83
C ASN A 61 11.56 4.45 7.49
N ILE A 62 11.57 3.15 7.31
CA ILE A 62 12.80 2.36 7.05
C ILE A 62 13.59 2.85 5.84
N GLY A 63 12.93 3.37 4.81
CA GLY A 63 13.58 3.91 3.62
C GLY A 63 14.50 5.09 3.93
N GLU A 64 14.10 6.00 4.81
CA GLU A 64 14.91 7.13 5.26
C GLU A 64 16.07 6.68 6.14
N ILE A 65 15.81 5.73 7.05
CA ILE A 65 16.83 5.11 7.91
C ILE A 65 17.88 4.43 7.05
N TRP A 66 17.47 3.65 6.05
CA TRP A 66 18.37 2.97 5.11
C TRP A 66 19.21 3.95 4.30
N ALA A 67 18.60 4.99 3.72
CA ALA A 67 19.33 6.01 2.96
C ALA A 67 20.41 6.70 3.81
N SER A 68 20.10 6.94 5.09
CA SER A 68 21.06 7.50 6.05
C SER A 68 22.17 6.51 6.42
N ALA A 69 21.82 5.26 6.70
CA ALA A 69 22.73 4.21 7.13
C ALA A 69 23.68 3.77 6.00
N GLN A 70 23.20 3.77 4.77
CA GLN A 70 24.00 3.38 3.60
C GLN A 70 25.27 4.21 3.46
N GLN A 71 25.23 5.50 3.79
CA GLN A 71 26.40 6.37 3.76
C GLN A 71 27.44 6.00 4.82
N THR A 72 27.02 5.54 5.99
CA THR A 72 27.94 5.08 7.05
C THR A 72 28.53 3.72 6.77
N LEU A 73 27.87 2.89 5.99
CA LEU A 73 28.33 1.58 5.53
C LEU A 73 29.29 1.68 4.30
N ALA A 74 29.31 2.82 3.60
CA ALA A 74 30.13 3.03 2.39
C ALA A 74 31.65 2.85 2.61
N THR A 75 32.11 2.82 3.87
CA THR A 75 33.50 2.56 4.24
C THR A 75 33.85 1.07 4.35
N GLY A 76 32.96 0.17 3.91
CA GLY A 76 33.16 -1.28 3.94
C GLY A 76 32.37 -2.02 5.02
N GLY A 77 31.35 -1.41 5.58
CA GLY A 77 30.41 -2.05 6.52
C GLY A 77 29.38 -2.93 5.80
N GLY A 78 28.84 -3.92 6.53
CA GLY A 78 27.75 -4.79 6.07
C GLY A 78 26.40 -4.47 6.73
N CYS A 79 25.30 -4.94 6.14
CA CYS A 79 23.97 -4.85 6.72
C CYS A 79 23.29 -6.22 6.74
N ILE A 80 22.59 -6.51 7.85
CA ILE A 80 21.66 -7.64 7.96
C ILE A 80 20.30 -7.04 8.31
N ALA A 81 19.34 -7.13 7.38
CA ALA A 81 17.95 -6.82 7.64
C ALA A 81 17.17 -8.12 7.84
N LEU A 82 16.46 -8.23 8.94
CA LEU A 82 15.67 -9.42 9.27
C LEU A 82 14.26 -9.02 9.69
N SER A 83 13.30 -9.83 9.30
CA SER A 83 11.88 -9.64 9.67
C SER A 83 11.07 -10.88 9.30
N THR A 84 9.91 -11.07 9.93
CA THR A 84 8.81 -11.77 9.27
C THR A 84 8.20 -10.89 8.19
N PRO A 85 7.57 -11.43 7.15
CA PRO A 85 6.87 -10.65 6.14
C PRO A 85 5.75 -9.79 6.74
N TYR A 86 5.51 -8.63 6.16
CA TYR A 86 4.37 -7.79 6.53
C TYR A 86 3.74 -7.20 5.26
N GLY A 87 3.05 -8.05 4.51
CA GLY A 87 2.45 -7.69 3.22
C GLY A 87 3.47 -7.39 2.13
N THR A 88 2.95 -6.96 0.99
CA THR A 88 3.72 -6.58 -0.18
C THR A 88 3.89 -5.06 -0.27
N GLY A 89 4.89 -4.58 -1.01
CA GLY A 89 5.08 -3.16 -1.34
C GLY A 89 5.86 -2.34 -0.31
N ASN A 90 6.09 -2.82 0.93
CA ASN A 90 6.97 -2.14 1.87
C ASN A 90 8.46 -2.27 1.49
N TRP A 91 9.34 -1.52 2.15
CA TRP A 91 10.77 -1.50 1.85
C TRP A 91 11.42 -2.88 1.94
N PHE A 92 11.07 -3.69 2.95
CA PHE A 92 11.64 -5.02 3.16
C PHE A 92 11.25 -5.97 2.02
N HIS A 93 9.97 -5.97 1.61
CA HIS A 93 9.48 -6.73 0.47
C HIS A 93 10.16 -6.30 -0.85
N GLN A 94 10.20 -4.99 -1.13
CA GLN A 94 10.86 -4.48 -2.34
C GLN A 94 12.35 -4.83 -2.38
N THR A 95 13.04 -4.73 -1.24
CA THR A 95 14.46 -5.09 -1.12
C THR A 95 14.65 -6.60 -1.33
N TRP A 96 13.73 -7.42 -0.79
CA TRP A 96 13.72 -8.88 -0.97
C TRP A 96 13.57 -9.26 -2.44
N VAL A 97 12.53 -8.75 -3.13
CA VAL A 97 12.27 -9.06 -4.55
C VAL A 97 13.46 -8.65 -5.43
N ARG A 98 14.03 -7.47 -5.18
CA ARG A 98 15.22 -7.02 -5.91
C ARG A 98 16.44 -7.89 -5.62
N ALA A 99 16.58 -8.45 -4.42
CA ALA A 99 17.64 -9.39 -4.08
C ALA A 99 17.45 -10.74 -4.79
N GLU A 100 16.23 -11.27 -4.85
CA GLU A 100 15.91 -12.49 -5.61
C GLU A 100 16.20 -12.33 -7.11
N ASN A 101 15.98 -11.14 -7.66
CA ASN A 101 16.27 -10.79 -9.05
C ASN A 101 17.75 -10.40 -9.29
N ALA A 102 18.62 -10.44 -8.26
CA ALA A 102 20.01 -9.97 -8.32
C ALA A 102 20.16 -8.47 -8.75
N GLU A 103 19.18 -7.64 -8.37
CA GLU A 103 19.14 -6.21 -8.66
C GLU A 103 19.71 -5.34 -7.51
N ASN A 104 20.18 -5.95 -6.44
CA ASN A 104 20.88 -5.31 -5.32
C ASN A 104 21.91 -6.27 -4.71
N ASP A 105 22.72 -5.77 -3.78
CA ASP A 105 23.82 -6.53 -3.17
C ASP A 105 23.38 -7.39 -1.94
N PHE A 106 22.10 -7.46 -1.62
CA PHE A 106 21.61 -8.29 -0.55
C PHE A 106 21.53 -9.77 -0.98
N LEU A 107 21.91 -10.68 -0.08
CA LEU A 107 21.68 -12.11 -0.21
C LEU A 107 20.34 -12.46 0.46
N PRO A 108 19.31 -12.91 -0.31
CA PRO A 108 18.03 -13.31 0.27
C PRO A 108 18.16 -14.69 0.97
N ILE A 109 17.82 -14.75 2.25
CA ILE A 109 17.83 -15.98 3.04
C ILE A 109 16.44 -16.18 3.64
N LYS A 110 15.71 -17.18 3.15
CA LYS A 110 14.36 -17.55 3.63
C LYS A 110 14.46 -18.72 4.60
N LEU A 111 13.93 -18.55 5.82
CA LEU A 111 13.98 -19.53 6.90
C LEU A 111 12.57 -19.86 7.42
N PRO A 112 11.72 -20.53 6.64
CA PRO A 112 10.41 -20.95 7.10
C PRO A 112 10.50 -22.03 8.19
N TRP A 113 9.40 -22.28 8.89
CA TRP A 113 9.32 -23.18 10.03
C TRP A 113 9.91 -24.57 9.78
N TYR A 114 9.73 -25.12 8.58
CA TYR A 114 10.19 -26.48 8.24
C TYR A 114 11.71 -26.61 8.08
N VAL A 115 12.45 -25.52 8.07
CA VAL A 115 13.93 -25.54 8.10
C VAL A 115 14.43 -25.90 9.50
N HIS A 116 13.60 -25.69 10.52
CA HIS A 116 13.97 -26.01 11.89
C HIS A 116 13.80 -27.53 12.15
N PRO A 117 14.84 -28.26 12.60
CA PRO A 117 14.81 -29.72 12.68
C PRO A 117 13.81 -30.30 13.69
N GLU A 118 13.34 -29.49 14.65
CA GLU A 118 12.37 -29.89 15.66
C GLU A 118 10.94 -29.47 15.36
N ARG A 119 10.68 -28.91 14.18
CA ARG A 119 9.34 -28.46 13.77
C ARG A 119 8.82 -29.33 12.66
N ASP A 120 7.67 -29.96 12.91
CA ASP A 120 6.94 -30.80 11.97
C ASP A 120 5.57 -30.20 11.63
N GLN A 121 4.80 -30.87 10.82
CA GLN A 121 3.45 -30.43 10.44
C GLN A 121 2.53 -30.29 11.67
N THR A 122 2.68 -31.17 12.67
CA THR A 122 1.90 -31.08 13.93
C THR A 122 2.20 -29.77 14.67
N TRP A 123 3.49 -29.37 14.68
CA TRP A 123 3.88 -28.07 15.24
C TRP A 123 3.23 -26.91 14.45
N ARG A 124 3.20 -27.01 13.11
CA ARG A 124 2.62 -25.96 12.26
C ARG A 124 1.10 -25.84 12.45
N ASP A 125 0.39 -26.97 12.48
CA ASP A 125 -1.07 -27.02 12.71
C ASP A 125 -1.42 -26.42 14.09
N ARG A 126 -0.58 -26.67 15.08
CA ARG A 126 -0.77 -26.04 16.40
C ARG A 126 -0.55 -24.54 16.40
N GLN A 127 0.32 -24.00 15.51
CA GLN A 127 0.44 -22.55 15.36
C GLN A 127 -0.83 -21.94 14.75
N ASP A 128 -1.46 -22.60 13.79
CA ASP A 128 -2.76 -22.16 13.24
C ASP A 128 -3.83 -22.06 14.33
N GLU A 129 -3.93 -23.05 15.18
CA GLU A 129 -4.86 -23.06 16.32
C GLU A 129 -4.55 -21.92 17.32
N LEU A 130 -3.27 -21.73 17.64
CA LEU A 130 -2.84 -20.75 18.65
C LEU A 130 -3.00 -19.30 18.18
N LEU A 131 -2.71 -19.03 16.91
CA LEU A 131 -2.80 -17.70 16.33
C LEU A 131 -4.22 -17.36 15.90
N GLY A 132 -5.05 -18.37 15.61
CA GLY A 132 -6.47 -18.22 15.26
C GLY A 132 -6.71 -17.50 13.92
N ASP A 133 -5.65 -17.14 13.19
CA ASP A 133 -5.70 -16.55 11.85
C ASP A 133 -4.62 -17.21 10.98
N PRO A 134 -5.02 -17.93 9.92
CA PRO A 134 -4.07 -18.59 9.01
C PRO A 134 -3.07 -17.62 8.37
N ARG A 135 -3.44 -16.34 8.18
CA ARG A 135 -2.54 -15.32 7.63
C ARG A 135 -1.43 -14.97 8.61
N MET A 136 -1.75 -14.83 9.90
CA MET A 136 -0.73 -14.61 10.93
C MET A 136 0.23 -15.79 11.01
N ALA A 137 -0.28 -17.01 10.89
CA ALA A 137 0.53 -18.19 10.88
C ALA A 137 1.41 -18.28 9.61
N ALA A 138 0.91 -17.93 8.45
CA ALA A 138 1.68 -17.82 7.23
C ALA A 138 2.77 -16.74 7.33
N GLN A 139 2.46 -15.58 7.89
CA GLN A 139 3.40 -14.51 8.15
C GLN A 139 4.54 -14.97 9.08
N GLU A 140 4.19 -15.51 10.26
CA GLU A 140 5.16 -15.81 11.32
C GLU A 140 5.91 -17.10 11.08
N CYS A 141 5.33 -18.05 10.34
CA CYS A 141 5.90 -19.39 10.18
C CYS A 141 6.40 -19.68 8.76
N ASP A 142 5.65 -19.28 7.73
CA ASP A 142 5.92 -19.70 6.35
C ASP A 142 6.79 -18.71 5.58
N CYS A 143 7.06 -17.53 6.14
CA CYS A 143 7.74 -16.42 5.47
C CYS A 143 7.06 -16.04 4.14
N ASP A 144 5.72 -15.93 4.14
CA ASP A 144 4.94 -15.62 2.95
C ASP A 144 4.52 -14.16 2.96
N PHE A 145 4.98 -13.41 1.95
CA PHE A 145 4.64 -12.01 1.78
C PHE A 145 3.21 -11.81 1.25
N SER A 146 2.71 -12.73 0.45
CA SER A 146 1.43 -12.58 -0.24
C SER A 146 0.24 -12.72 0.71
N THR A 147 0.34 -13.59 1.70
CA THR A 147 -0.70 -13.83 2.69
C THR A 147 -0.53 -13.00 3.96
N SER A 148 0.62 -12.34 4.14
CA SER A 148 0.91 -11.51 5.29
C SER A 148 0.45 -10.06 5.11
N GLY A 149 0.21 -9.37 6.22
CA GLY A 149 -0.12 -7.95 6.24
C GLY A 149 -1.64 -7.65 6.16
N ASP A 150 -1.95 -6.37 6.36
CA ASP A 150 -3.33 -5.85 6.44
C ASP A 150 -3.86 -5.50 5.04
N THR A 151 -3.93 -6.50 4.15
CA THR A 151 -4.44 -6.30 2.80
C THR A 151 -5.97 -6.32 2.78
N VAL A 152 -6.58 -5.38 2.06
CA VAL A 152 -8.05 -5.30 1.87
C VAL A 152 -8.57 -6.53 1.13
N PHE A 153 -7.80 -7.05 0.20
CA PHE A 153 -8.12 -8.24 -0.59
C PHE A 153 -7.06 -9.32 -0.38
N TYR A 154 -7.48 -10.57 -0.34
CA TYR A 154 -6.55 -11.70 -0.33
C TYR A 154 -5.81 -11.79 -1.66
N ALA A 155 -4.52 -12.09 -1.62
CA ALA A 155 -3.69 -12.22 -2.83
C ALA A 155 -4.22 -13.32 -3.78
N GLU A 156 -4.72 -14.43 -3.22
CA GLU A 156 -5.34 -15.52 -3.99
C GLU A 156 -6.56 -15.07 -4.81
N TYR A 157 -7.34 -14.13 -4.28
CA TYR A 157 -8.46 -13.56 -5.04
C TYR A 157 -7.97 -12.65 -6.15
N LEU A 158 -6.93 -11.85 -5.89
CA LEU A 158 -6.32 -10.99 -6.92
C LEU A 158 -5.73 -11.85 -8.05
N GLU A 159 -4.98 -12.91 -7.72
CA GLU A 159 -4.46 -13.86 -8.73
C GLU A 159 -5.58 -14.57 -9.52
N PHE A 160 -6.66 -14.96 -8.84
CA PHE A 160 -7.81 -15.57 -9.47
C PHE A 160 -8.45 -14.61 -10.49
N TYR A 161 -8.67 -13.35 -10.07
CA TYR A 161 -9.22 -12.32 -10.96
C TYR A 161 -8.28 -12.00 -12.12
N GLU A 162 -6.98 -11.89 -11.86
CA GLU A 162 -5.97 -11.66 -12.89
C GLU A 162 -5.98 -12.74 -13.97
N LYS A 163 -5.99 -13.99 -13.56
CA LYS A 163 -5.98 -15.13 -14.50
C LYS A 163 -7.31 -15.38 -15.22
N THR A 164 -8.43 -14.95 -14.62
CA THR A 164 -9.76 -15.32 -15.09
C THR A 164 -10.46 -14.20 -15.85
N TYR A 165 -10.30 -12.96 -15.39
CA TYR A 165 -11.14 -11.85 -15.85
C TYR A 165 -10.37 -10.73 -16.55
N ILE A 166 -9.05 -10.62 -16.38
CA ILE A 166 -8.28 -9.61 -17.09
C ILE A 166 -8.20 -9.97 -18.57
N LYS A 167 -8.56 -9.00 -19.41
CA LYS A 167 -8.57 -9.11 -20.86
C LYS A 167 -7.93 -7.86 -21.46
N ASP A 168 -7.38 -7.99 -22.64
CA ASP A 168 -6.93 -6.84 -23.42
C ASP A 168 -8.14 -5.94 -23.79
N PRO A 169 -8.00 -4.62 -23.75
CA PRO A 169 -9.06 -3.71 -24.19
C PRO A 169 -9.28 -3.80 -25.69
N LEU A 170 -10.53 -3.60 -26.11
CA LEU A 170 -10.88 -3.52 -27.54
C LEU A 170 -10.29 -2.28 -28.20
N GLU A 171 -10.20 -1.18 -27.44
CA GLU A 171 -9.73 0.10 -27.93
C GLU A 171 -8.91 0.82 -26.88
N LYS A 172 -7.87 1.55 -27.31
CA LYS A 172 -7.10 2.47 -26.48
C LYS A 172 -7.17 3.85 -27.11
N ARG A 173 -7.62 4.86 -26.36
CA ARG A 173 -7.80 6.25 -26.81
C ARG A 173 -6.86 7.23 -26.10
N GLY A 174 -6.72 8.41 -26.68
CA GLY A 174 -5.87 9.48 -26.17
C GLY A 174 -4.47 9.44 -26.74
N ALA A 175 -3.75 10.56 -26.60
CA ALA A 175 -2.38 10.70 -27.10
C ALA A 175 -1.43 9.65 -26.48
N ASP A 176 -1.63 9.35 -25.20
CA ASP A 176 -0.84 8.40 -24.42
C ASP A 176 -1.48 7.01 -24.36
N GLN A 177 -2.57 6.78 -25.11
CA GLN A 177 -3.34 5.53 -25.14
C GLN A 177 -3.75 5.05 -23.73
N ASN A 178 -4.08 5.96 -22.85
CA ASN A 178 -4.34 5.75 -21.44
C ASN A 178 -5.84 5.69 -21.08
N LEU A 179 -6.73 5.82 -22.05
CA LEU A 179 -8.16 5.48 -21.92
C LEU A 179 -8.39 4.11 -22.59
N TRP A 180 -8.64 3.11 -21.78
CA TRP A 180 -8.85 1.74 -22.20
C TRP A 180 -10.32 1.39 -22.19
N ILE A 181 -10.82 0.82 -23.28
CA ILE A 181 -12.24 0.51 -23.48
C ILE A 181 -12.37 -0.96 -23.83
N TRP A 182 -13.11 -1.71 -23.01
CA TRP A 182 -13.44 -3.12 -23.24
C TRP A 182 -14.79 -3.29 -23.91
N GLU A 183 -15.76 -2.41 -23.62
CA GLU A 183 -17.06 -2.40 -24.25
C GLU A 183 -17.44 -0.98 -24.65
N PRO A 184 -17.93 -0.76 -25.90
CA PRO A 184 -18.45 0.54 -26.31
C PRO A 184 -19.75 0.86 -25.59
N ALA A 185 -20.13 2.13 -25.58
CA ALA A 185 -21.38 2.57 -24.98
C ALA A 185 -22.60 1.95 -25.70
N ASP A 186 -23.53 1.43 -24.92
CA ASP A 186 -24.86 1.01 -25.36
C ASP A 186 -25.91 1.89 -24.71
N TYR A 187 -26.64 2.67 -25.52
CA TYR A 187 -27.65 3.64 -25.04
C TYR A 187 -28.89 3.00 -24.42
N SER A 188 -28.99 1.68 -24.41
CA SER A 188 -30.04 0.94 -23.69
C SER A 188 -29.65 0.62 -22.24
N ARG A 189 -28.37 0.84 -21.87
CA ARG A 189 -27.81 0.50 -20.56
C ARG A 189 -27.55 1.73 -19.70
N THR A 190 -27.38 1.48 -18.41
CA THR A 190 -27.09 2.49 -17.38
C THR A 190 -25.66 2.33 -16.87
N TYR A 191 -24.93 3.47 -16.80
CA TYR A 191 -23.52 3.46 -16.43
C TYR A 191 -23.21 4.35 -15.23
N LEU A 192 -22.17 3.96 -14.52
CA LEU A 192 -21.57 4.71 -13.45
C LEU A 192 -20.11 5.04 -13.80
N VAL A 193 -19.74 6.33 -13.72
CA VAL A 193 -18.36 6.79 -13.84
C VAL A 193 -17.86 7.20 -12.45
N VAL A 194 -16.83 6.53 -11.94
CA VAL A 194 -16.23 6.83 -10.64
C VAL A 194 -14.83 7.37 -10.88
N ALA A 195 -14.54 8.56 -10.34
CA ALA A 195 -13.30 9.28 -10.60
C ALA A 195 -12.58 9.70 -9.32
N ASP A 196 -11.27 9.45 -9.29
CA ASP A 196 -10.31 9.97 -8.35
C ASP A 196 -9.44 11.04 -9.02
N VAL A 197 -9.18 12.16 -8.32
CA VAL A 197 -8.58 13.36 -8.91
C VAL A 197 -7.21 13.66 -8.33
N ALA A 198 -6.20 13.74 -9.20
CA ALA A 198 -4.87 14.21 -8.87
C ALA A 198 -4.58 15.61 -9.44
N ARG A 199 -3.46 16.23 -9.02
CA ARG A 199 -3.06 17.58 -9.46
C ARG A 199 -2.63 17.66 -10.92
N GLY A 200 -2.16 16.55 -11.48
CA GLY A 200 -1.55 16.55 -12.81
C GLY A 200 -0.12 17.12 -12.85
N ASP A 201 0.55 17.22 -11.69
CA ASP A 201 1.91 17.80 -11.55
C ASP A 201 3.04 16.75 -11.67
N GLY A 202 2.73 15.54 -12.12
CA GLY A 202 3.69 14.48 -12.40
C GLY A 202 4.02 13.57 -11.23
N LYS A 203 3.41 13.77 -10.04
CA LYS A 203 3.64 12.90 -8.86
C LYS A 203 2.54 11.87 -8.67
N ASP A 204 1.33 12.19 -9.11
CA ASP A 204 0.16 11.35 -8.91
C ASP A 204 -0.70 11.34 -10.18
N TYR A 205 -1.63 10.41 -10.29
CA TYR A 205 -2.47 10.18 -11.46
C TYR A 205 -3.93 10.39 -11.12
N SER A 206 -4.65 11.11 -11.99
CA SER A 206 -6.10 11.05 -12.03
C SER A 206 -6.55 9.77 -12.71
N ALA A 207 -7.58 9.12 -12.17
CA ALA A 207 -8.12 7.90 -12.71
C ALA A 207 -9.64 7.90 -12.69
N PHE A 208 -10.27 7.18 -13.61
CA PHE A 208 -11.68 6.84 -13.52
C PHE A 208 -11.96 5.43 -14.06
N HIS A 209 -13.04 4.85 -13.58
CA HIS A 209 -13.59 3.60 -14.08
C HIS A 209 -15.02 3.81 -14.53
N ILE A 210 -15.42 3.13 -15.61
CA ILE A 210 -16.80 3.06 -16.07
C ILE A 210 -17.33 1.68 -15.80
N ILE A 211 -18.45 1.62 -15.08
CA ILE A 211 -19.10 0.40 -14.66
C ILE A 211 -20.47 0.32 -15.30
N ASP A 212 -20.75 -0.78 -15.99
CA ASP A 212 -22.10 -1.16 -16.39
C ASP A 212 -22.86 -1.64 -15.15
N ILE A 213 -23.93 -0.94 -14.78
CA ILE A 213 -24.68 -1.23 -13.54
C ILE A 213 -25.45 -2.53 -13.64
N GLU A 214 -25.91 -2.90 -14.84
CA GLU A 214 -26.75 -4.10 -15.05
C GLU A 214 -25.92 -5.38 -14.94
N THR A 215 -24.69 -5.36 -15.45
CA THR A 215 -23.76 -6.51 -15.39
C THR A 215 -22.79 -6.45 -14.23
N ASN A 216 -22.69 -5.30 -13.56
CA ASN A 216 -21.70 -4.99 -12.53
C ASN A 216 -20.26 -5.23 -13.03
N THR A 217 -19.97 -4.83 -14.27
CA THR A 217 -18.70 -5.08 -14.95
C THR A 217 -18.01 -3.73 -15.26
N GLN A 218 -16.70 -3.67 -15.03
CA GLN A 218 -15.88 -2.55 -15.51
C GLN A 218 -15.69 -2.67 -17.00
N ILE A 219 -16.08 -1.66 -17.74
CA ILE A 219 -16.08 -1.64 -19.21
C ILE A 219 -15.13 -0.63 -19.83
N ALA A 220 -14.68 0.36 -19.05
CA ALA A 220 -13.61 1.26 -19.45
C ALA A 220 -12.84 1.78 -18.23
N GLU A 221 -11.59 2.21 -18.45
CA GLU A 221 -10.78 2.88 -17.44
C GLU A 221 -9.86 3.91 -18.07
N TYR A 222 -9.48 4.88 -17.25
CA TYR A 222 -8.48 5.87 -17.58
C TYR A 222 -7.52 6.05 -16.42
N LYS A 223 -6.23 6.21 -16.73
CA LYS A 223 -5.22 6.65 -15.78
C LYS A 223 -4.24 7.59 -16.45
N GLY A 224 -4.16 8.83 -15.99
CA GLY A 224 -3.29 9.83 -16.63
C GLY A 224 -3.00 11.05 -15.76
N GLN A 225 -2.13 11.91 -16.26
CA GLN A 225 -1.67 13.12 -15.57
C GLN A 225 -2.24 14.38 -16.24
N LEU A 226 -3.56 14.51 -16.21
CA LEU A 226 -4.24 15.73 -16.66
C LEU A 226 -4.40 16.72 -15.51
N GLY A 227 -4.36 18.00 -15.80
CA GLY A 227 -4.79 19.05 -14.87
C GLY A 227 -6.27 18.88 -14.49
N THR A 228 -6.66 19.38 -13.32
CA THR A 228 -8.02 19.21 -12.80
C THR A 228 -9.14 19.69 -13.75
N LYS A 229 -8.86 20.76 -14.49
CA LYS A 229 -9.82 21.32 -15.45
C LYS A 229 -9.96 20.44 -16.70
N GLU A 230 -8.84 20.04 -17.27
CA GLU A 230 -8.78 19.15 -18.43
C GLU A 230 -9.42 17.80 -18.11
N PHE A 231 -9.17 17.28 -16.90
CA PHE A 231 -9.78 16.05 -16.42
C PHE A 231 -11.31 16.20 -16.26
N GLY A 232 -11.79 17.36 -15.76
CA GLY A 232 -13.22 17.65 -15.70
C GLY A 232 -13.88 17.66 -17.09
N HIS A 233 -13.21 18.20 -18.12
CA HIS A 233 -13.70 18.15 -19.49
C HIS A 233 -13.75 16.72 -20.04
N LEU A 234 -12.74 15.91 -19.77
CA LEU A 234 -12.71 14.50 -20.15
C LEU A 234 -13.84 13.72 -19.50
N LEU A 235 -14.06 13.91 -18.19
CA LEU A 235 -15.14 13.26 -17.45
C LEU A 235 -16.53 13.57 -18.01
N VAL A 236 -16.81 14.84 -18.32
CA VAL A 236 -18.09 15.21 -18.95
C VAL A 236 -18.23 14.55 -20.32
N GLY A 237 -17.18 14.57 -21.14
CA GLY A 237 -17.22 13.95 -22.48
C GLY A 237 -17.52 12.46 -22.41
N ILE A 238 -16.80 11.75 -21.57
CA ILE A 238 -16.96 10.29 -21.47
C ILE A 238 -18.28 9.89 -20.78
N ALA A 239 -18.72 10.63 -19.76
CA ALA A 239 -20.00 10.36 -19.11
C ALA A 239 -21.18 10.60 -20.06
N THR A 240 -21.10 11.61 -20.92
CA THR A 240 -22.10 11.86 -21.97
C THR A 240 -22.06 10.74 -23.03
N GLU A 241 -20.90 10.31 -23.47
CA GLU A 241 -20.75 9.18 -24.41
C GLU A 241 -21.40 7.90 -23.86
N TYR A 242 -21.24 7.64 -22.56
CA TYR A 242 -21.82 6.48 -21.90
C TYR A 242 -23.22 6.78 -21.33
N ASN A 243 -24.11 7.22 -22.21
CA ASN A 243 -25.53 7.41 -21.97
C ASN A 243 -25.85 8.30 -20.76
N GLU A 244 -25.20 9.49 -20.69
CA GLU A 244 -25.35 10.42 -19.55
C GLU A 244 -25.12 9.70 -18.19
N ALA A 245 -24.04 8.95 -18.07
CA ALA A 245 -23.70 8.14 -16.90
C ALA A 245 -23.74 8.93 -15.59
N LEU A 246 -24.13 8.30 -14.48
CA LEU A 246 -23.96 8.91 -13.17
C LEU A 246 -22.49 9.14 -12.87
N LEU A 247 -22.10 10.42 -12.70
CA LEU A 247 -20.72 10.80 -12.46
C LEU A 247 -20.45 11.02 -10.98
N VAL A 248 -19.59 10.16 -10.40
CA VAL A 248 -19.16 10.21 -8.99
C VAL A 248 -17.70 10.65 -8.97
N VAL A 249 -17.43 11.83 -8.43
CA VAL A 249 -16.09 12.40 -8.31
C VAL A 249 -15.77 12.61 -6.84
N GLU A 250 -14.59 12.20 -6.38
CA GLU A 250 -14.16 12.50 -5.03
C GLU A 250 -13.97 14.01 -4.84
N ASN A 251 -14.62 14.57 -3.82
CA ASN A 251 -14.61 16.02 -3.57
C ASN A 251 -13.57 16.48 -2.55
N ALA A 252 -12.67 15.59 -2.13
CA ALA A 252 -11.61 15.96 -1.20
C ALA A 252 -10.59 16.90 -1.87
N SER A 253 -10.24 17.99 -1.15
CA SER A 253 -9.14 18.89 -1.53
C SER A 253 -9.18 19.38 -3.00
N ILE A 254 -8.50 18.67 -3.89
CA ILE A 254 -8.30 19.04 -5.30
C ILE A 254 -9.51 18.73 -6.17
N GLY A 255 -10.30 17.73 -5.80
CA GLY A 255 -11.49 17.30 -6.55
C GLY A 255 -12.51 18.40 -6.80
N TRP A 256 -12.56 19.40 -5.91
CA TRP A 256 -13.42 20.57 -6.08
C TRP A 256 -13.21 21.33 -7.39
N SER A 257 -11.98 21.47 -7.85
CA SER A 257 -11.68 22.16 -9.11
C SER A 257 -12.25 21.40 -10.33
N THR A 258 -12.15 20.07 -10.29
CA THR A 258 -12.72 19.20 -11.32
C THR A 258 -14.25 19.25 -11.30
N ILE A 259 -14.85 19.14 -10.10
CA ILE A 259 -16.30 19.21 -9.92
C ILE A 259 -16.85 20.56 -10.38
N GLN A 260 -16.18 21.68 -10.09
CA GLN A 260 -16.60 22.99 -10.57
C GLN A 260 -16.62 23.05 -12.10
N THR A 261 -15.61 22.47 -12.75
CA THR A 261 -15.57 22.39 -14.23
C THR A 261 -16.74 21.56 -14.78
N ILE A 262 -17.10 20.47 -14.12
CA ILE A 262 -18.26 19.64 -14.50
C ILE A 262 -19.56 20.41 -14.40
N ILE A 263 -19.75 21.17 -13.31
CA ILE A 263 -20.92 22.02 -13.07
C ILE A 263 -20.98 23.15 -14.11
N ASP A 264 -19.86 23.84 -14.38
CA ASP A 264 -19.75 24.92 -15.35
C ASP A 264 -20.07 24.45 -16.80
N ARG A 265 -19.83 23.16 -17.07
CA ARG A 265 -20.20 22.50 -18.33
C ARG A 265 -21.67 22.10 -18.39
N GLY A 266 -22.43 22.30 -17.32
CA GLY A 266 -23.86 21.99 -17.25
C GLY A 266 -24.19 20.50 -17.19
N TYR A 267 -23.24 19.64 -16.74
CA TYR A 267 -23.52 18.21 -16.59
C TYR A 267 -24.47 17.98 -15.41
N THR A 268 -25.62 17.36 -15.66
CA THR A 268 -26.71 17.27 -14.68
C THR A 268 -26.72 15.99 -13.86
N ASN A 269 -26.16 14.87 -14.36
CA ASN A 269 -26.17 13.59 -13.68
C ASN A 269 -24.91 13.41 -12.80
N LEU A 270 -24.64 14.41 -11.95
CA LEU A 270 -23.54 14.40 -10.97
C LEU A 270 -24.04 13.91 -9.62
N TYR A 271 -23.24 13.09 -8.94
CA TYR A 271 -23.53 12.62 -7.59
C TYR A 271 -23.35 13.72 -6.55
N TYR A 272 -24.20 13.71 -5.52
CA TYR A 272 -24.16 14.65 -4.39
C TYR A 272 -24.16 13.90 -3.06
N SER A 273 -23.20 14.22 -2.19
CA SER A 273 -23.16 13.74 -0.79
C SER A 273 -23.99 14.63 0.13
N THR A 274 -24.51 14.08 1.20
CA THR A 274 -25.20 14.87 2.24
C THR A 274 -24.21 15.51 3.21
N LYS A 275 -24.43 16.76 3.64
CA LYS A 275 -23.57 17.49 4.59
C LYS A 275 -23.58 16.92 6.01
N SER A 276 -24.61 16.19 6.39
CA SER A 276 -24.91 15.96 7.81
C SER A 276 -24.65 14.57 8.33
N ASP A 277 -24.32 13.58 7.52
CA ASP A 277 -24.08 12.27 8.08
C ASP A 277 -23.27 11.36 7.17
N SER A 278 -22.03 11.13 7.59
CA SER A 278 -21.13 10.13 7.03
C SER A 278 -21.57 8.67 7.31
N SER A 279 -22.73 8.46 7.93
CA SER A 279 -23.20 7.14 8.36
C SER A 279 -24.36 6.54 7.55
N ARG A 280 -24.95 7.29 6.61
CA ARG A 280 -26.05 6.79 5.77
C ARG A 280 -25.70 6.85 4.28
N ALA A 281 -25.18 5.74 3.78
CA ALA A 281 -25.08 5.47 2.34
C ALA A 281 -26.46 5.28 1.67
N ASP A 282 -27.54 5.22 2.44
CA ASP A 282 -28.87 4.81 2.00
C ASP A 282 -29.80 5.97 1.54
N SER A 283 -29.32 7.22 1.59
CA SER A 283 -30.16 8.39 1.25
C SER A 283 -30.20 8.76 -0.25
N TYR A 284 -29.67 7.90 -1.12
CA TYR A 284 -29.56 8.17 -2.56
C TYR A 284 -30.92 8.24 -3.29
N PHE A 285 -32.00 7.73 -2.70
CA PHE A 285 -33.29 7.59 -3.37
C PHE A 285 -34.37 8.57 -2.92
N ASP A 286 -34.07 9.53 -2.08
CA ASP A 286 -35.10 10.47 -1.64
C ASP A 286 -35.21 11.67 -2.59
N LYS A 287 -36.13 11.58 -3.53
CA LYS A 287 -36.45 12.59 -4.55
C LYS A 287 -36.87 13.97 -3.97
N TYR A 288 -37.02 14.07 -2.65
CA TYR A 288 -37.48 15.26 -1.92
C TYR A 288 -36.41 15.86 -0.99
N MET A 289 -35.14 15.46 -1.13
CA MET A 289 -34.07 16.02 -0.30
C MET A 289 -33.86 17.52 -0.57
N ASP A 290 -33.72 18.26 0.51
CA ASP A 290 -33.34 19.67 0.51
C ASP A 290 -31.91 19.83 -0.05
N THR A 291 -31.80 20.31 -1.28
CA THR A 291 -30.54 20.48 -1.98
C THR A 291 -29.55 21.44 -1.27
N SER A 292 -30.05 22.28 -0.35
CA SER A 292 -29.20 23.17 0.47
C SER A 292 -28.26 22.40 1.41
N LYS A 293 -28.54 21.13 1.68
CA LYS A 293 -27.74 20.24 2.54
C LYS A 293 -26.83 19.32 1.75
N MET A 294 -26.83 19.40 0.44
CA MET A 294 -26.05 18.55 -0.44
C MET A 294 -24.73 19.22 -0.85
N VAL A 295 -23.72 18.39 -1.08
CA VAL A 295 -22.39 18.79 -1.55
C VAL A 295 -22.09 17.97 -2.81
N PRO A 296 -21.76 18.60 -3.95
CA PRO A 296 -21.44 17.86 -5.15
C PRO A 296 -20.20 16.98 -4.95
N GLY A 297 -20.24 15.81 -5.57
CA GLY A 297 -19.21 14.80 -5.46
C GLY A 297 -19.34 13.90 -4.22
N PHE A 298 -18.45 12.92 -4.14
CA PHE A 298 -18.39 11.94 -3.06
C PHE A 298 -17.36 12.36 -2.01
N SER A 299 -17.79 12.36 -0.74
CA SER A 299 -16.91 12.74 0.37
C SER A 299 -16.28 11.50 1.00
N MET A 300 -15.03 11.19 0.61
CA MET A 300 -14.25 10.12 1.25
C MET A 300 -13.67 10.63 2.57
N THR A 301 -14.23 10.17 3.68
CA THR A 301 -13.74 10.52 5.03
C THR A 301 -13.09 9.31 5.70
N SER A 302 -12.27 9.56 6.75
CA SER A 302 -11.70 8.49 7.58
C SER A 302 -12.75 7.55 8.21
N ARG A 303 -14.00 8.00 8.33
CA ARG A 303 -15.14 7.21 8.80
C ARG A 303 -15.77 6.37 7.68
N VAL A 304 -15.90 6.95 6.48
CA VAL A 304 -16.56 6.32 5.34
C VAL A 304 -15.69 5.24 4.72
N ARG A 305 -14.39 5.48 4.63
CA ARG A 305 -13.44 4.54 4.01
C ARG A 305 -13.50 3.13 4.60
N PRO A 306 -13.44 2.91 5.93
CA PRO A 306 -13.56 1.57 6.50
C PRO A 306 -14.91 0.90 6.23
N LEU A 307 -16.00 1.68 6.17
CA LEU A 307 -17.35 1.15 5.89
C LEU A 307 -17.48 0.64 4.45
N ILE A 308 -16.84 1.31 3.49
CA ILE A 308 -16.85 0.90 2.08
C ILE A 308 -15.96 -0.34 1.89
N ILE A 309 -14.78 -0.35 2.48
CA ILE A 309 -13.81 -1.44 2.36
C ILE A 309 -14.29 -2.70 3.11
N GLY A 310 -14.95 -2.55 4.25
CA GLY A 310 -15.40 -3.66 5.10
C GLY A 310 -16.73 -4.29 4.69
N LYS A 311 -17.36 -3.81 3.62
CA LYS A 311 -18.57 -4.39 3.02
C LYS A 311 -18.21 -5.25 1.80
#